data_63816066c442ea265b92a701fba81715
#
_entry.id   63816066c442ea265b92a701fba81715
#
_cell.length_a   1.000
_cell.length_b   1.000
_cell.length_c   1.000
_cell.angle_alpha   90.00
_cell.angle_beta   90.00
_cell.angle_gamma   90.00
#
_symmetry.space_group_name_H-M   'P 1'
#
loop_
_entity.id
_entity.type
_entity.pdbx_description
1 polymer ?
#
loop_
_entity_poly.entity_id
_entity_poly.type
_entity_poly.pdbx_seq_one_letter_code
_entity_poly.pdbx_strand_id
1 'polypeptide(L)'
;MKALITGTSAGIGRACAELFLQRGWHVYGFDIALSSIAHAEYEHFVIDVRDRAAFPAGLEPNVIVNNAGVQGADDIAVNLQGTINITEAYAFVGDFPAAKPAPWIRSVVNVGSASGHTGSEFPEYAASKGGILSYTKNVANRLAPQGICNSVDPGGVLTELNRPVMDDAAMWERIMQLTPLRRWAEPNEIAEWVYFVGVTNRFMTGQNLLIDGGEAGAAEFVWPENQPYPNKTKRKPMPLGIKP
;
A
#
# COMPACT_ATOMS: atom_id res chain seq x y z
N MET A 1 -8.17 -19.13 -6.82
CA MET A 1 -6.94 -18.57 -6.23
C MET A 1 -7.31 -17.90 -4.91
N LYS A 2 -6.37 -17.77 -3.98
CA LYS A 2 -6.62 -17.29 -2.63
C LYS A 2 -5.74 -16.08 -2.31
N ALA A 3 -6.33 -15.05 -1.72
CA ALA A 3 -5.60 -13.89 -1.22
C ALA A 3 -5.76 -13.78 0.30
N LEU A 4 -4.69 -13.42 1.00
CA LEU A 4 -4.72 -13.01 2.39
C LEU A 4 -4.49 -11.51 2.44
N ILE A 5 -5.41 -10.77 3.03
CA ILE A 5 -5.35 -9.31 3.08
C ILE A 5 -5.55 -8.87 4.53
N THR A 6 -4.69 -7.99 5.03
CA THR A 6 -4.80 -7.46 6.40
C THR A 6 -5.37 -6.04 6.41
N GLY A 7 -6.14 -5.68 7.45
CA GLY A 7 -6.82 -4.39 7.57
C GLY A 7 -8.03 -4.27 6.67
N THR A 8 -8.86 -5.33 6.58
CA THR A 8 -9.93 -5.45 5.58
C THR A 8 -11.27 -4.80 5.98
N SER A 9 -11.40 -4.29 7.20
CA SER A 9 -12.68 -3.73 7.66
C SER A 9 -12.92 -2.30 7.17
N ALA A 10 -11.88 -1.59 6.71
CA ALA A 10 -11.98 -0.20 6.24
C ALA A 10 -10.92 0.15 5.19
N GLY A 11 -11.04 1.32 4.59
CA GLY A 11 -10.03 1.98 3.76
C GLY A 11 -9.49 1.14 2.61
N ILE A 12 -8.17 1.20 2.41
CA ILE A 12 -7.47 0.53 1.31
C ILE A 12 -7.63 -1.00 1.40
N GLY A 13 -7.50 -1.58 2.61
CA GLY A 13 -7.59 -3.03 2.78
C GLY A 13 -8.97 -3.58 2.42
N ARG A 14 -10.05 -2.86 2.79
CA ARG A 14 -11.40 -3.19 2.37
C ARG A 14 -11.55 -3.10 0.85
N ALA A 15 -11.10 -2.02 0.24
CA ALA A 15 -11.14 -1.86 -1.22
C ALA A 15 -10.36 -2.96 -1.95
N CYS A 16 -9.20 -3.37 -1.42
CA CYS A 16 -8.46 -4.52 -1.94
C CYS A 16 -9.28 -5.81 -1.84
N ALA A 17 -9.85 -6.09 -0.67
CA ALA A 17 -10.65 -7.32 -0.49
C ALA A 17 -11.85 -7.37 -1.44
N GLU A 18 -12.60 -6.27 -1.55
CA GLU A 18 -13.74 -6.15 -2.47
C GLU A 18 -13.31 -6.34 -3.94
N LEU A 19 -12.18 -5.75 -4.35
CA LEU A 19 -11.66 -5.91 -5.73
C LEU A 19 -11.23 -7.36 -6.03
N PHE A 20 -10.53 -8.02 -5.10
CA PHE A 20 -10.13 -9.42 -5.27
C PHE A 20 -11.37 -10.33 -5.36
N LEU A 21 -12.38 -10.12 -4.53
CA LEU A 21 -13.66 -10.84 -4.59
C LEU A 21 -14.37 -10.63 -5.92
N GLN A 22 -14.49 -9.40 -6.41
CA GLN A 22 -15.07 -9.08 -7.72
C GLN A 22 -14.33 -9.78 -8.86
N ARG A 23 -13.04 -10.05 -8.70
CA ARG A 23 -12.19 -10.77 -9.67
C ARG A 23 -12.18 -12.28 -9.47
N GLY A 24 -13.08 -12.82 -8.64
CA GLY A 24 -13.28 -14.27 -8.43
C GLY A 24 -12.23 -14.94 -7.55
N TRP A 25 -11.58 -14.17 -6.66
CA TRP A 25 -10.67 -14.72 -5.66
C TRP A 25 -11.43 -15.10 -4.39
N HIS A 26 -10.93 -16.13 -3.70
CA HIS A 26 -11.26 -16.35 -2.30
C HIS A 26 -10.35 -15.46 -1.44
N VAL A 27 -10.93 -14.73 -0.48
CA VAL A 27 -10.21 -13.76 0.34
C VAL A 27 -10.27 -14.13 1.81
N TYR A 28 -9.12 -14.33 2.42
CA TYR A 28 -8.93 -14.36 3.86
C TYR A 28 -8.66 -12.93 4.34
N GLY A 29 -9.60 -12.34 5.05
CA GLY A 29 -9.50 -11.00 5.61
C GLY A 29 -9.10 -11.03 7.08
N PHE A 30 -8.00 -10.38 7.44
CA PHE A 30 -7.56 -10.22 8.83
C PHE A 30 -7.77 -8.78 9.26
N ASP A 31 -8.42 -8.57 10.39
CA ASP A 31 -8.61 -7.24 11.00
C ASP A 31 -8.88 -7.37 12.49
N ILE A 32 -8.61 -6.33 13.27
CA ILE A 32 -9.00 -6.27 14.69
C ILE A 32 -10.48 -5.95 14.88
N ALA A 33 -11.12 -5.35 13.88
CA ALA A 33 -12.54 -5.04 13.86
C ALA A 33 -13.36 -6.17 13.20
N LEU A 34 -14.66 -6.17 13.45
CA LEU A 34 -15.59 -7.09 12.78
C LEU A 34 -15.67 -6.79 11.29
N SER A 35 -16.04 -7.81 10.52
CA SER A 35 -16.21 -7.68 9.07
C SER A 35 -17.28 -6.66 8.68
N SER A 36 -16.98 -5.87 7.67
CA SER A 36 -17.92 -5.02 6.94
C SER A 36 -18.27 -5.58 5.54
N ILE A 37 -17.69 -6.76 5.18
CA ILE A 37 -17.89 -7.40 3.87
C ILE A 37 -18.75 -8.64 4.03
N ALA A 38 -19.82 -8.73 3.22
CA ALA A 38 -20.70 -9.89 3.12
C ALA A 38 -20.55 -10.49 1.72
N HIS A 39 -19.78 -11.57 1.59
CA HIS A 39 -19.55 -12.27 0.32
C HIS A 39 -19.23 -13.74 0.57
N ALA A 40 -19.73 -14.65 -0.29
CA ALA A 40 -19.57 -16.11 -0.10
C ALA A 40 -18.09 -16.57 -0.12
N GLU A 41 -17.26 -15.90 -0.90
CA GLU A 41 -15.82 -16.18 -1.03
C GLU A 41 -14.94 -15.34 -0.08
N TYR A 42 -15.54 -14.70 0.94
CA TYR A 42 -14.82 -13.93 1.95
C TYR A 42 -14.90 -14.61 3.31
N GLU A 43 -13.75 -14.90 3.86
CA GLU A 43 -13.61 -15.45 5.21
C GLU A 43 -12.86 -14.44 6.10
N HIS A 44 -13.53 -14.00 7.18
CA HIS A 44 -13.00 -12.99 8.08
C HIS A 44 -12.46 -13.57 9.37
N PHE A 45 -11.28 -13.13 9.76
CA PHE A 45 -10.66 -13.47 11.03
C PHE A 45 -10.41 -12.20 11.84
N VAL A 46 -10.93 -12.16 13.07
CA VAL A 46 -10.63 -11.08 14.01
C VAL A 46 -9.26 -11.34 14.63
N ILE A 47 -8.24 -10.68 14.09
CA ILE A 47 -6.82 -10.94 14.39
C ILE A 47 -6.05 -9.63 14.50
N ASP A 48 -5.24 -9.54 15.56
CA ASP A 48 -4.19 -8.54 15.66
C ASP A 48 -2.91 -9.08 14.99
N VAL A 49 -2.38 -8.35 14.01
CA VAL A 49 -1.15 -8.75 13.28
C VAL A 49 0.08 -8.82 14.17
N ARG A 50 0.02 -8.29 15.40
CA ARG A 50 1.07 -8.41 16.42
C ARG A 50 1.08 -9.79 17.09
N ASP A 51 -0.07 -10.45 17.16
CA ASP A 51 -0.23 -11.74 17.87
C ASP A 51 -0.12 -12.94 16.92
N ARG A 52 1.11 -13.41 16.71
CA ARG A 52 1.37 -14.58 15.86
C ARG A 52 0.72 -15.87 16.37
N ALA A 53 0.43 -15.99 17.66
CA ALA A 53 -0.18 -17.20 18.22
C ALA A 53 -1.65 -17.35 17.79
N ALA A 54 -2.31 -16.22 17.46
CA ALA A 54 -3.69 -16.23 16.97
C ALA A 54 -3.82 -16.55 15.47
N PHE A 55 -2.71 -16.70 14.72
CA PHE A 55 -2.75 -16.89 13.28
C PHE A 55 -3.26 -18.29 12.91
N PRO A 56 -4.31 -18.40 12.06
CA PRO A 56 -4.83 -19.68 11.61
C PRO A 56 -3.76 -20.50 10.86
N ALA A 57 -3.64 -21.76 11.22
CA ALA A 57 -2.77 -22.69 10.49
C ALA A 57 -3.42 -23.17 9.18
N GLY A 58 -2.62 -23.59 8.21
CA GLY A 58 -3.09 -24.23 6.98
C GLY A 58 -3.64 -23.28 5.92
N LEU A 59 -3.53 -21.95 6.10
CA LEU A 59 -3.82 -21.02 5.03
C LEU A 59 -2.64 -20.98 4.03
N GLU A 60 -2.96 -21.19 2.76
CA GLU A 60 -1.99 -21.16 1.65
C GLU A 60 -2.39 -20.11 0.62
N PRO A 61 -2.21 -18.82 0.91
CA PRO A 61 -2.57 -17.77 -0.03
C PRO A 61 -1.60 -17.71 -1.22
N ASN A 62 -2.12 -17.46 -2.41
CA ASN A 62 -1.31 -17.16 -3.59
C ASN A 62 -0.79 -15.71 -3.57
N VAL A 63 -1.59 -14.79 -3.01
CA VAL A 63 -1.24 -13.39 -2.82
C VAL A 63 -1.42 -13.01 -1.36
N ILE A 64 -0.45 -12.30 -0.81
CA ILE A 64 -0.50 -11.71 0.53
C ILE A 64 -0.45 -10.19 0.37
N VAL A 65 -1.42 -9.48 0.94
CA VAL A 65 -1.45 -8.01 0.99
C VAL A 65 -1.32 -7.57 2.45
N ASN A 66 -0.15 -7.08 2.80
CA ASN A 66 0.12 -6.49 4.11
C ASN A 66 -0.31 -5.03 4.09
N ASN A 67 -1.54 -4.76 4.55
CA ASN A 67 -2.11 -3.41 4.57
C ASN A 67 -2.42 -2.91 5.97
N ALA A 68 -2.68 -3.79 6.96
CA ALA A 68 -2.96 -3.36 8.32
C ALA A 68 -1.93 -2.35 8.81
N GLY A 69 -2.40 -1.23 9.33
CA GLY A 69 -1.53 -0.16 9.77
C GLY A 69 -2.28 0.91 10.57
N VAL A 70 -1.52 1.63 11.38
CA VAL A 70 -1.95 2.74 12.22
C VAL A 70 -1.03 3.93 12.02
N GLN A 71 -1.41 5.10 12.56
CA GLN A 71 -0.60 6.29 12.57
C GLN A 71 -0.70 6.98 13.93
N GLY A 72 0.43 7.13 14.61
CA GLY A 72 0.55 7.87 15.85
C GLY A 72 0.67 7.05 17.14
N ALA A 73 0.33 5.76 17.13
CA ALA A 73 0.57 4.87 18.27
C ALA A 73 0.85 3.45 17.77
N ASP A 74 1.84 2.81 18.35
CA ASP A 74 2.26 1.44 18.00
C ASP A 74 2.70 1.25 16.53
N ASP A 75 3.10 2.33 15.86
CA ASP A 75 3.43 2.33 14.42
C ASP A 75 4.45 1.24 14.06
N ILE A 76 5.52 1.11 14.84
CA ILE A 76 6.54 0.09 14.60
C ILE A 76 5.96 -1.32 14.81
N ALA A 77 5.21 -1.51 15.89
CA ALA A 77 4.69 -2.83 16.25
C ALA A 77 3.61 -3.31 15.28
N VAL A 78 2.71 -2.44 14.86
CA VAL A 78 1.62 -2.78 13.92
C VAL A 78 2.12 -2.79 12.48
N ASN A 79 2.67 -1.64 12.02
CA ASN A 79 2.95 -1.47 10.58
C ASN A 79 4.12 -2.34 10.13
N LEU A 80 5.23 -2.33 10.89
CA LEU A 80 6.44 -3.06 10.47
C LEU A 80 6.46 -4.49 11.03
N GLN A 81 6.36 -4.66 12.35
CA GLN A 81 6.43 -6.00 12.93
C GLN A 81 5.23 -6.86 12.51
N GLY A 82 4.01 -6.29 12.42
CA GLY A 82 2.83 -6.97 11.90
C GLY A 82 3.02 -7.44 10.45
N THR A 83 3.56 -6.60 9.58
CA THR A 83 3.93 -6.98 8.19
C THR A 83 4.92 -8.14 8.17
N ILE A 84 5.96 -8.10 9.02
CA ILE A 84 6.93 -9.18 9.16
C ILE A 84 6.24 -10.45 9.64
N ASN A 85 5.42 -10.38 10.69
CA ASN A 85 4.73 -11.53 11.27
C ASN A 85 3.86 -12.26 10.24
N ILE A 86 3.03 -11.55 9.49
CA ILE A 86 2.17 -12.12 8.45
C ILE A 86 3.01 -12.74 7.33
N THR A 87 4.02 -12.03 6.85
CA THR A 87 4.88 -12.51 5.76
C THR A 87 5.63 -13.79 6.17
N GLU A 88 6.23 -13.82 7.37
CA GLU A 88 6.96 -14.99 7.86
C GLU A 88 6.03 -16.18 8.18
N ALA A 89 4.76 -15.91 8.50
CA ALA A 89 3.80 -16.99 8.75
C ALA A 89 3.29 -17.64 7.45
N TYR A 90 3.14 -16.89 6.37
CA TYR A 90 2.40 -17.37 5.21
C TYR A 90 3.14 -17.28 3.87
N ALA A 91 4.20 -16.48 3.73
CA ALA A 91 4.88 -16.35 2.44
C ALA A 91 5.85 -17.50 2.14
N PHE A 92 6.38 -18.14 3.17
CA PHE A 92 7.43 -19.15 3.03
C PHE A 92 6.97 -20.56 3.37
N VAL A 93 5.65 -20.80 3.50
CA VAL A 93 5.08 -22.10 3.82
C VAL A 93 4.63 -22.85 2.56
N GLY A 94 4.71 -24.18 2.57
CA GLY A 94 4.32 -25.06 1.47
C GLY A 94 5.49 -25.54 0.62
N ASP A 95 5.23 -26.60 -0.14
CA ASP A 95 6.20 -27.14 -1.09
C ASP A 95 6.29 -26.25 -2.31
N PHE A 96 7.38 -25.53 -2.46
CA PHE A 96 7.71 -24.81 -3.69
C PHE A 96 8.38 -25.80 -4.65
N PRO A 97 7.71 -26.26 -5.73
CA PRO A 97 8.37 -27.11 -6.70
C PRO A 97 9.51 -26.32 -7.37
N ALA A 98 10.73 -26.75 -7.10
CA ALA A 98 11.97 -26.11 -7.54
C ALA A 98 12.17 -26.03 -9.06
N ALA A 99 11.20 -26.45 -9.88
CA ALA A 99 11.46 -26.77 -11.28
C ALA A 99 10.41 -26.31 -12.30
N LYS A 100 9.48 -25.40 -11.99
CA LYS A 100 8.57 -24.88 -13.03
C LYS A 100 8.67 -23.37 -13.15
N PRO A 101 9.20 -22.84 -14.27
CA PRO A 101 9.06 -21.42 -14.56
C PRO A 101 7.60 -21.15 -14.93
N ALA A 102 6.89 -20.42 -14.05
CA ALA A 102 5.65 -19.72 -14.27
C ALA A 102 4.33 -20.48 -14.03
N PRO A 103 3.32 -19.75 -13.71
CA PRO A 103 3.29 -18.43 -13.14
C PRO A 103 3.59 -18.51 -11.65
N TRP A 104 4.31 -17.53 -11.11
CA TRP A 104 4.74 -17.49 -9.72
C TRP A 104 3.63 -17.97 -8.78
N ILE A 105 4.10 -18.74 -7.82
CA ILE A 105 3.23 -19.43 -6.90
C ILE A 105 2.82 -18.51 -5.77
N ARG A 106 3.64 -17.51 -5.47
CA ARG A 106 3.38 -16.56 -4.38
C ARG A 106 3.77 -15.13 -4.72
N SER A 107 2.90 -14.19 -4.34
CA SER A 107 3.17 -12.77 -4.44
C SER A 107 2.90 -12.08 -3.10
N VAL A 108 3.80 -11.22 -2.67
CA VAL A 108 3.62 -10.37 -1.49
C VAL A 108 3.56 -8.92 -1.95
N VAL A 109 2.53 -8.21 -1.53
CA VAL A 109 2.37 -6.76 -1.72
C VAL A 109 2.31 -6.11 -0.34
N ASN A 110 3.30 -5.27 -0.04
CA ASN A 110 3.30 -4.47 1.17
C ASN A 110 2.70 -3.10 0.88
N VAL A 111 1.78 -2.62 1.70
CA VAL A 111 1.29 -1.24 1.64
C VAL A 111 2.21 -0.38 2.50
N GLY A 112 3.14 0.28 1.80
CA GLY A 112 4.04 1.26 2.38
C GLY A 112 3.38 2.61 2.61
N SER A 113 4.11 3.69 2.33
CA SER A 113 3.63 5.08 2.32
C SER A 113 4.66 5.99 1.65
N ALA A 114 4.23 7.12 1.10
CA ALA A 114 5.10 8.22 0.70
C ALA A 114 5.98 8.68 1.88
N SER A 115 5.48 8.58 3.12
CA SER A 115 6.25 8.90 4.34
C SER A 115 7.50 8.06 4.52
N GLY A 116 7.51 6.81 4.05
CA GLY A 116 8.70 5.97 4.07
C GLY A 116 9.81 6.45 3.13
N HIS A 117 9.47 7.20 2.08
CA HIS A 117 10.40 7.79 1.13
C HIS A 117 10.87 9.19 1.54
N THR A 118 9.98 9.98 2.15
CA THR A 118 10.22 11.41 2.42
C THR A 118 10.65 11.72 3.84
N GLY A 119 10.37 10.81 4.80
CA GLY A 119 10.56 11.08 6.21
C GLY A 119 9.60 12.14 6.73
N SER A 120 8.32 11.84 6.81
CA SER A 120 7.28 12.77 7.27
C SER A 120 7.47 13.21 8.73
N GLU A 121 6.60 14.13 9.20
CA GLU A 121 6.62 14.67 10.56
C GLU A 121 6.26 13.65 11.66
N PHE A 122 5.78 12.45 11.32
CA PHE A 122 5.47 11.35 12.25
C PHE A 122 6.64 10.38 12.32
N PRO A 123 7.58 10.53 13.29
CA PRO A 123 8.86 9.82 13.25
C PRO A 123 8.73 8.30 13.24
N GLU A 124 7.90 7.73 14.13
CA GLU A 124 7.72 6.29 14.22
C GLU A 124 6.97 5.72 13.01
N TYR A 125 5.97 6.46 12.52
CA TYR A 125 5.27 6.10 11.29
C TYR A 125 6.22 6.07 10.10
N ALA A 126 6.97 7.16 9.86
CA ALA A 126 7.94 7.23 8.78
C ALA A 126 9.01 6.13 8.90
N ALA A 127 9.52 5.87 10.12
CA ALA A 127 10.47 4.79 10.36
C ALA A 127 9.86 3.41 10.07
N SER A 128 8.61 3.17 10.50
CA SER A 128 7.89 1.92 10.22
C SER A 128 7.72 1.68 8.72
N LYS A 129 7.31 2.72 8.00
CA LYS A 129 7.09 2.66 6.54
C LYS A 129 8.41 2.56 5.77
N GLY A 130 9.47 3.26 6.19
CA GLY A 130 10.82 3.08 5.66
C GLY A 130 11.37 1.66 5.88
N GLY A 131 11.08 1.07 7.04
CA GLY A 131 11.38 -0.33 7.34
C GLY A 131 10.69 -1.30 6.38
N ILE A 132 9.42 -1.04 6.02
CA ILE A 132 8.67 -1.82 5.02
C ILE A 132 9.34 -1.78 3.65
N LEU A 133 9.84 -0.60 3.21
CA LEU A 133 10.53 -0.47 1.92
C LEU A 133 11.78 -1.36 1.83
N SER A 134 12.55 -1.38 2.92
CA SER A 134 13.73 -2.24 3.01
C SER A 134 13.35 -3.72 3.13
N TYR A 135 12.36 -4.04 3.96
CA TYR A 135 11.88 -5.41 4.15
C TYR A 135 11.31 -6.00 2.85
N THR A 136 10.63 -5.20 2.03
CA THR A 136 10.15 -5.61 0.70
C THR A 136 11.27 -6.19 -0.16
N LYS A 137 12.42 -5.55 -0.19
CA LYS A 137 13.60 -6.04 -0.94
C LYS A 137 14.17 -7.33 -0.36
N ASN A 138 14.21 -7.44 0.97
CA ASN A 138 14.63 -8.67 1.63
C ASN A 138 13.72 -9.86 1.27
N VAL A 139 12.40 -9.67 1.37
CA VAL A 139 11.41 -10.70 1.02
C VAL A 139 11.51 -11.07 -0.46
N ALA A 140 11.67 -10.10 -1.36
CA ALA A 140 11.83 -10.34 -2.80
C ALA A 140 13.00 -11.27 -3.10
N ASN A 141 14.16 -11.03 -2.49
CA ASN A 141 15.34 -11.88 -2.66
C ASN A 141 15.13 -13.30 -2.12
N ARG A 142 14.38 -13.44 -1.02
CA ARG A 142 14.12 -14.75 -0.37
C ARG A 142 13.04 -15.54 -1.10
N LEU A 143 12.06 -14.89 -1.72
CA LEU A 143 11.00 -15.55 -2.49
C LEU A 143 11.47 -15.99 -3.88
N ALA A 144 12.44 -15.32 -4.47
CA ALA A 144 12.93 -15.66 -5.81
C ALA A 144 13.58 -17.07 -5.81
N PRO A 145 13.40 -17.87 -6.90
CA PRO A 145 12.62 -17.59 -8.11
C PRO A 145 11.13 -17.99 -8.03
N GLN A 146 10.63 -18.44 -6.87
CA GLN A 146 9.29 -19.01 -6.71
C GLN A 146 8.19 -17.96 -6.47
N GLY A 147 8.57 -16.70 -6.25
CA GLY A 147 7.64 -15.63 -5.96
C GLY A 147 8.23 -14.24 -6.15
N ILE A 148 7.39 -13.25 -5.94
CA ILE A 148 7.72 -11.83 -6.04
C ILE A 148 7.26 -11.07 -4.79
N CYS A 149 7.95 -10.01 -4.44
CA CYS A 149 7.53 -9.07 -3.41
C CYS A 149 7.80 -7.64 -3.85
N ASN A 150 6.77 -6.79 -3.75
CA ASN A 150 6.89 -5.36 -4.04
C ASN A 150 6.07 -4.57 -3.02
N SER A 151 6.29 -3.26 -2.94
CA SER A 151 5.38 -2.39 -2.19
C SER A 151 4.62 -1.44 -3.09
N VAL A 152 3.44 -1.05 -2.65
CA VAL A 152 2.65 0.08 -3.14
C VAL A 152 2.65 1.10 -2.02
N ASP A 153 3.13 2.31 -2.30
CA ASP A 153 3.43 3.33 -1.30
C ASP A 153 2.58 4.58 -1.55
N PRO A 154 1.33 4.62 -1.02
CA PRO A 154 0.43 5.73 -1.27
C PRO A 154 0.89 7.04 -0.63
N GLY A 155 0.53 8.16 -1.25
CA GLY A 155 0.41 9.46 -0.61
C GLY A 155 -0.92 9.60 0.11
N GLY A 156 -1.57 10.76 0.01
CA GLY A 156 -2.88 10.98 0.59
C GLY A 156 -3.97 10.11 -0.07
N VAL A 157 -4.78 9.45 0.76
CA VAL A 157 -5.92 8.61 0.35
C VAL A 157 -7.14 8.97 1.18
N LEU A 158 -8.31 9.01 0.57
CA LEU A 158 -9.59 9.36 1.19
C LEU A 158 -10.09 8.21 2.07
N THR A 159 -9.56 8.13 3.30
CA THR A 159 -9.88 7.10 4.29
C THR A 159 -10.22 7.72 5.65
N GLU A 160 -10.85 6.95 6.53
CA GLU A 160 -11.14 7.40 7.89
C GLU A 160 -9.88 7.79 8.69
N LEU A 161 -8.74 7.16 8.42
CA LEU A 161 -7.46 7.51 9.04
C LEU A 161 -7.07 8.98 8.79
N ASN A 162 -7.46 9.49 7.62
CA ASN A 162 -7.13 10.84 7.17
C ASN A 162 -8.24 11.89 7.43
N ARG A 163 -9.32 11.50 8.15
CA ARG A 163 -10.41 12.42 8.53
C ARG A 163 -9.93 13.73 9.14
N PRO A 164 -8.99 13.74 10.11
CA PRO A 164 -8.56 14.99 10.72
C PRO A 164 -8.05 16.03 9.72
N VAL A 165 -7.47 15.59 8.61
CA VAL A 165 -7.00 16.46 7.52
C VAL A 165 -8.15 16.87 6.60
N MET A 166 -9.03 15.90 6.27
CA MET A 166 -10.15 16.11 5.33
C MET A 166 -11.21 17.06 5.91
N ASP A 167 -11.39 17.06 7.22
CA ASP A 167 -12.38 17.88 7.92
C ASP A 167 -11.86 19.29 8.23
N ASP A 168 -10.56 19.58 8.03
CA ASP A 168 -9.96 20.92 8.16
C ASP A 168 -9.79 21.55 6.77
N ALA A 169 -10.68 22.47 6.41
CA ALA A 169 -10.70 23.10 5.09
C ALA A 169 -9.41 23.87 4.75
N ALA A 170 -8.77 24.52 5.74
CA ALA A 170 -7.54 25.27 5.52
C ALA A 170 -6.34 24.34 5.30
N MET A 171 -6.25 23.27 6.09
CA MET A 171 -5.24 22.24 5.92
C MET A 171 -5.42 21.52 4.60
N TRP A 172 -6.67 21.15 4.26
CA TRP A 172 -7.00 20.52 2.98
C TRP A 172 -6.56 21.36 1.78
N GLU A 173 -6.92 22.64 1.75
CA GLU A 173 -6.52 23.55 0.67
C GLU A 173 -4.99 23.62 0.53
N ARG A 174 -4.27 23.74 1.66
CA ARG A 174 -2.81 23.76 1.65
C ARG A 174 -2.20 22.47 1.08
N ILE A 175 -2.71 21.30 1.49
CA ILE A 175 -2.24 20.02 0.96
C ILE A 175 -2.55 19.89 -0.53
N MET A 176 -3.72 20.31 -0.96
CA MET A 176 -4.07 20.31 -2.39
C MET A 176 -3.15 21.21 -3.22
N GLN A 177 -2.61 22.27 -2.64
CA GLN A 177 -1.59 23.09 -3.32
C GLN A 177 -0.25 22.38 -3.48
N LEU A 178 0.11 21.51 -2.55
CA LEU A 178 1.34 20.71 -2.59
C LEU A 178 1.21 19.45 -3.46
N THR A 179 0.00 18.94 -3.66
CA THR A 179 -0.25 17.75 -4.47
C THR A 179 -0.46 18.13 -5.95
N PRO A 180 0.42 17.76 -6.88
CA PRO A 180 0.31 18.13 -8.29
C PRO A 180 -1.01 17.75 -8.96
N LEU A 181 -1.59 16.58 -8.63
CA LEU A 181 -2.90 16.16 -9.13
C LEU A 181 -4.08 16.88 -8.46
N ARG A 182 -3.84 17.71 -7.44
CA ARG A 182 -4.86 18.50 -6.72
C ARG A 182 -6.00 17.68 -6.14
N ARG A 183 -5.75 16.45 -5.85
CA ARG A 183 -6.65 15.52 -5.16
C ARG A 183 -5.89 14.40 -4.49
N TRP A 184 -6.49 13.80 -3.50
CA TRP A 184 -6.06 12.52 -2.97
C TRP A 184 -6.68 11.35 -3.76
N ALA A 185 -6.10 10.18 -3.63
CA ALA A 185 -6.60 8.98 -4.26
C ALA A 185 -7.83 8.43 -3.53
N GLU A 186 -8.73 7.83 -4.27
CA GLU A 186 -9.75 6.95 -3.70
C GLU A 186 -9.12 5.61 -3.30
N PRO A 187 -9.62 4.93 -2.25
CA PRO A 187 -9.13 3.60 -1.85
C PRO A 187 -9.09 2.58 -2.99
N ASN A 188 -10.07 2.63 -3.89
CA ASN A 188 -10.15 1.74 -5.04
C ASN A 188 -9.02 1.98 -6.06
N GLU A 189 -8.53 3.21 -6.22
CA GLU A 189 -7.39 3.50 -7.09
C GLU A 189 -6.12 2.84 -6.57
N ILE A 190 -5.92 2.82 -5.25
CA ILE A 190 -4.80 2.10 -4.64
C ILE A 190 -4.99 0.58 -4.73
N ALA A 191 -6.21 0.09 -4.56
CA ALA A 191 -6.51 -1.34 -4.69
C ALA A 191 -6.19 -1.87 -6.10
N GLU A 192 -6.44 -1.10 -7.16
CA GLU A 192 -6.05 -1.47 -8.52
C GLU A 192 -4.53 -1.59 -8.69
N TRP A 193 -3.75 -0.70 -8.07
CA TRP A 193 -2.29 -0.82 -8.04
C TRP A 193 -1.83 -2.06 -7.27
N VAL A 194 -2.44 -2.34 -6.12
CA VAL A 194 -2.15 -3.55 -5.34
C VAL A 194 -2.45 -4.80 -6.17
N TYR A 195 -3.58 -4.83 -6.87
CA TYR A 195 -3.94 -5.95 -7.74
C TYR A 195 -2.98 -6.08 -8.93
N PHE A 196 -2.65 -4.99 -9.59
CA PHE A 196 -1.67 -5.00 -10.69
C PHE A 196 -0.32 -5.56 -10.21
N VAL A 197 0.20 -5.06 -9.11
CA VAL A 197 1.51 -5.46 -8.55
C VAL A 197 1.50 -6.90 -8.07
N GLY A 198 0.42 -7.33 -7.43
CA GLY A 198 0.31 -8.65 -6.82
C GLY A 198 -0.13 -9.76 -7.77
N VAL A 199 -0.87 -9.42 -8.83
CA VAL A 199 -1.51 -10.42 -9.71
C VAL A 199 -1.07 -10.29 -11.16
N THR A 200 -1.10 -9.09 -11.72
CA THR A 200 -0.85 -8.86 -13.15
C THR A 200 0.64 -8.80 -13.49
N ASN A 201 1.42 -8.21 -12.59
CA ASN A 201 2.87 -8.12 -12.72
C ASN A 201 3.51 -9.52 -12.77
N ARG A 202 4.48 -9.71 -13.68
CA ARG A 202 5.14 -11.00 -13.93
C ARG A 202 6.66 -10.96 -13.78
N PHE A 203 7.26 -9.79 -13.67
CA PHE A 203 8.72 -9.67 -13.72
C PHE A 203 9.31 -8.70 -12.70
N MET A 204 8.52 -7.73 -12.24
CA MET A 204 8.98 -6.77 -11.23
C MET A 204 8.99 -7.40 -9.85
N THR A 205 10.11 -7.33 -9.16
CA THR A 205 10.27 -7.73 -7.75
C THR A 205 11.25 -6.83 -7.02
N GLY A 206 11.09 -6.66 -5.71
CA GLY A 206 11.94 -5.80 -4.88
C GLY A 206 11.75 -4.29 -5.11
N GLN A 207 10.66 -3.87 -5.76
CA GLN A 207 10.39 -2.47 -6.06
C GLN A 207 9.42 -1.85 -5.06
N ASN A 208 9.61 -0.55 -4.82
CA ASN A 208 8.77 0.29 -4.00
C ASN A 208 8.12 1.33 -4.92
N LEU A 209 6.78 1.22 -5.11
CA LEU A 209 6.05 2.04 -6.07
C LEU A 209 5.33 3.17 -5.37
N LEU A 210 5.81 4.38 -5.56
CA LEU A 210 5.20 5.59 -5.01
C LEU A 210 3.98 6.01 -5.84
N ILE A 211 2.81 6.05 -5.19
CA ILE A 211 1.51 6.38 -5.78
C ILE A 211 0.90 7.54 -4.99
N ASP A 212 1.34 8.76 -5.24
CA ASP A 212 1.10 9.92 -4.37
C ASP A 212 0.58 11.17 -5.09
N GLY A 213 0.15 11.06 -6.34
CA GLY A 213 -0.30 12.22 -7.11
C GLY A 213 0.82 13.21 -7.43
N GLY A 214 2.09 12.81 -7.24
CA GLY A 214 3.28 13.60 -7.48
C GLY A 214 3.76 14.41 -6.28
N GLU A 215 3.17 14.23 -5.10
CA GLU A 215 3.44 15.04 -3.90
C GLU A 215 4.91 14.97 -3.45
N ALA A 216 5.48 13.79 -3.32
CA ALA A 216 6.87 13.61 -2.89
C ALA A 216 7.89 14.13 -3.90
N GLY A 217 7.52 14.23 -5.17
CA GLY A 217 8.35 14.77 -6.25
C GLY A 217 8.13 16.26 -6.53
N ALA A 218 7.22 16.92 -5.82
CA ALA A 218 6.90 18.32 -5.99
C ALA A 218 8.01 19.20 -5.39
N ALA A 219 9.06 19.42 -6.16
CA ALA A 219 10.10 20.37 -5.81
C ALA A 219 9.90 21.68 -6.58
N GLU A 220 10.07 22.81 -5.92
CA GLU A 220 10.14 24.10 -6.60
C GLU A 220 11.48 24.20 -7.35
N PHE A 221 11.41 24.26 -8.68
CA PHE A 221 12.59 24.45 -9.49
C PHE A 221 12.89 25.95 -9.62
N VAL A 222 13.95 26.40 -8.97
CA VAL A 222 14.40 27.78 -8.99
C VAL A 222 15.33 28.00 -10.17
N TRP A 223 15.01 28.96 -11.03
CA TRP A 223 15.81 29.37 -12.16
C TRP A 223 15.96 30.90 -12.15
N PRO A 224 17.14 31.47 -12.53
CA PRO A 224 17.32 32.93 -12.57
C PRO A 224 16.28 33.59 -13.49
N GLU A 225 15.55 34.58 -12.96
CA GLU A 225 14.46 35.27 -13.68
C GLU A 225 14.93 35.90 -15.01
N ASN A 226 16.17 36.29 -15.09
CA ASN A 226 16.76 37.03 -16.22
C ASN A 226 17.41 36.11 -17.27
N GLN A 227 17.30 34.78 -17.15
CA GLN A 227 17.84 33.87 -18.15
C GLN A 227 16.73 33.08 -18.84
N PRO A 228 16.74 32.95 -20.17
CA PRO A 228 15.80 32.11 -20.87
C PRO A 228 16.01 30.64 -20.46
N TYR A 229 14.94 30.02 -19.98
CA TYR A 229 14.97 28.58 -19.71
C TYR A 229 15.11 27.82 -21.04
N PRO A 230 16.14 27.00 -21.23
CA PRO A 230 16.29 26.24 -22.45
C PRO A 230 15.12 25.24 -22.55
N ASN A 231 14.21 25.40 -23.48
CA ASN A 231 13.01 24.61 -23.73
C ASN A 231 11.75 24.98 -22.91
N LYS A 232 11.54 26.22 -22.51
CA LYS A 232 10.21 26.66 -22.05
C LYS A 232 9.19 26.58 -23.20
N THR A 233 8.56 25.42 -23.36
CA THR A 233 7.16 25.45 -23.79
C THR A 233 6.40 26.18 -22.68
N LYS A 234 5.81 27.34 -23.02
CA LYS A 234 5.03 28.15 -22.07
C LYS A 234 3.97 27.27 -21.44
N ARG A 235 4.23 26.72 -20.24
CA ARG A 235 3.14 26.24 -19.38
C ARG A 235 2.37 27.48 -19.01
N LYS A 236 1.17 27.65 -19.58
CA LYS A 236 0.21 28.61 -19.06
C LYS A 236 0.01 28.27 -17.59
N PRO A 237 0.08 29.24 -16.65
CA PRO A 237 -0.36 28.98 -15.29
C PRO A 237 -1.78 28.43 -15.40
N MET A 238 -2.01 27.26 -14.82
CA MET A 238 -3.36 26.73 -14.72
C MET A 238 -4.19 27.74 -13.91
N PRO A 239 -5.37 28.14 -14.40
CA PRO A 239 -6.20 29.05 -13.64
C PRO A 239 -6.57 28.39 -12.31
N LEU A 240 -6.27 29.04 -11.21
CA LEU A 240 -6.80 28.76 -9.88
C LEU A 240 -8.31 28.98 -9.95
N GLY A 241 -9.07 27.93 -10.18
CA GLY A 241 -10.53 28.07 -10.30
C GLY A 241 -11.21 26.73 -10.47
N ILE A 242 -11.36 26.03 -9.36
CA ILE A 242 -12.56 25.20 -9.15
C ILE A 242 -13.14 25.70 -7.83
N LYS A 243 -14.25 26.46 -7.96
CA LYS A 243 -15.14 26.76 -6.83
C LYS A 243 -15.93 25.50 -6.48
N PRO A 244 -16.29 25.34 -5.18
CA PRO A 244 -16.96 24.17 -4.63
C PRO A 244 -18.28 23.84 -5.33
#